data_cc53c16ca050742d9bf56a452096c554
#
_entry.id   cc53c16ca050742d9bf56a452096c554
#
_cell.length_a   1.000
_cell.length_b   1.000
_cell.length_c   1.000
_cell.angle_alpha   90.00
_cell.angle_beta   90.00
_cell.angle_gamma   90.00
#
_symmetry.space_group_name_H-M   'P 1'
#
loop_
_entity.id
_entity.type
_entity.pdbx_description
1 polymer ?
#
loop_
_entity_poly.entity_id
_entity_poly.type
_entity_poly.pdbx_seq_one_letter_code
_entity_poly.pdbx_strand_id
1 'polypeptide(L)'
;MILTGTDFIREIPATVLEKADTLGLPLIEQPYHLKLVELTHVIGTRLVQLSQIKKSAEDVVSQLLLGQYPSLETIQLRAQQLGLPLLGQHVVAVVRLSNVQDFFQDSGAQHKAHDLYQKKQACYKHLESWRKQHEQVFPIVPQGEQFSLVLSLQDQDLNFWFQALSALVSALRESESDLKLYVGLSTEVNSAVAFQRGYWEACQAEEIAADLKTSSGVCLYNELGVLRLIKAIPNKAVTQQLMNETLGCLIEPEKKQPYLLIETLDAWLKESGNAIQAAARLGIHRNTLNQRIQKIEALTGQSLGNPNFRLNASVALLIWQISHD
;
A
#
# COMPACT_ATOMS: atom_id res chain seq x y z
N MET A 1 17.43 -19.26 25.57
CA MET A 1 18.56 -20.07 26.11
C MET A 1 17.98 -20.93 27.22
N ILE A 2 18.18 -22.24 27.15
CA ILE A 2 17.67 -23.20 28.16
C ILE A 2 18.87 -23.57 29.04
N LEU A 3 18.74 -23.35 30.33
CA LEU A 3 19.75 -23.77 31.32
C LEU A 3 19.22 -25.00 32.07
N THR A 4 20.06 -26.01 32.13
CA THR A 4 19.77 -27.21 32.95
C THR A 4 20.31 -26.99 34.36
N GLY A 5 19.46 -27.09 35.37
CA GLY A 5 19.90 -27.14 36.78
C GLY A 5 20.71 -28.40 37.01
N THR A 6 21.99 -28.24 37.26
CA THR A 6 22.90 -29.32 37.64
C THR A 6 23.35 -29.13 39.07
N ASP A 7 23.96 -30.17 39.68
CA ASP A 7 24.56 -30.05 41.01
C ASP A 7 25.62 -28.93 41.13
N PHE A 8 26.12 -28.42 39.96
CA PHE A 8 27.12 -27.37 39.87
C PHE A 8 26.53 -25.96 39.69
N ILE A 9 25.32 -25.83 39.13
CA ILE A 9 24.63 -24.54 38.95
C ILE A 9 23.25 -24.65 39.54
N ARG A 10 23.09 -24.17 40.79
CA ARG A 10 21.81 -24.22 41.50
C ARG A 10 20.85 -23.11 41.13
N GLU A 11 21.37 -21.95 40.80
CA GLU A 11 20.58 -20.76 40.41
C GLU A 11 21.27 -20.02 39.29
N ILE A 12 20.48 -19.36 38.40
CA ILE A 12 21.02 -18.51 37.36
C ILE A 12 21.61 -17.25 38.03
N PRO A 13 22.88 -16.90 37.75
CA PRO A 13 23.50 -15.70 38.31
C PRO A 13 22.72 -14.43 37.95
N ALA A 14 22.53 -13.53 38.91
CA ALA A 14 21.79 -12.27 38.72
C ALA A 14 22.29 -11.44 37.55
N THR A 15 23.61 -11.41 37.33
CA THR A 15 24.25 -10.72 36.19
C THR A 15 23.84 -11.29 34.82
N VAL A 16 23.50 -12.58 34.73
CA VAL A 16 23.02 -13.21 33.50
C VAL A 16 21.55 -12.86 33.25
N LEU A 17 20.74 -12.81 34.34
CA LEU A 17 19.33 -12.37 34.24
C LEU A 17 19.25 -10.92 33.78
N GLU A 18 19.99 -10.01 34.41
CA GLU A 18 20.03 -8.59 34.03
C GLU A 18 20.46 -8.38 32.55
N LYS A 19 21.45 -9.15 32.11
CA LYS A 19 21.92 -9.06 30.73
C LYS A 19 20.91 -9.64 29.75
N ALA A 20 20.21 -10.70 30.10
CA ALA A 20 19.14 -11.28 29.28
C ALA A 20 17.96 -10.32 29.17
N ASP A 21 17.55 -9.68 30.26
CA ASP A 21 16.48 -8.66 30.28
C ASP A 21 16.86 -7.46 29.41
N THR A 22 18.11 -6.99 29.51
CA THR A 22 18.62 -5.87 28.68
C THR A 22 18.59 -6.20 27.18
N LEU A 23 18.80 -7.47 26.82
CA LEU A 23 18.83 -7.96 25.44
C LEU A 23 17.46 -8.49 24.98
N GLY A 24 16.44 -8.50 25.83
CA GLY A 24 15.13 -9.08 25.52
C GLY A 24 15.18 -10.58 25.24
N LEU A 25 16.13 -11.32 25.82
CA LEU A 25 16.31 -12.76 25.63
C LEU A 25 15.59 -13.54 26.72
N PRO A 26 14.61 -14.39 26.38
CA PRO A 26 13.96 -15.25 27.38
C PRO A 26 14.96 -16.28 27.89
N LEU A 27 15.09 -16.35 29.24
CA LEU A 27 15.83 -17.39 29.92
C LEU A 27 14.83 -18.39 30.51
N ILE A 28 15.02 -19.67 30.19
CA ILE A 28 14.18 -20.76 30.66
C ILE A 28 15.06 -21.70 31.50
N GLU A 29 14.72 -21.87 32.78
CA GLU A 29 15.34 -22.86 33.63
C GLU A 29 14.70 -24.21 33.38
N GLN A 30 15.51 -25.21 33.07
CA GLN A 30 15.06 -26.59 32.89
C GLN A 30 15.45 -27.44 34.09
N PRO A 31 14.50 -28.07 34.79
CA PRO A 31 14.79 -29.04 35.83
C PRO A 31 15.57 -30.24 35.26
N TYR A 32 16.57 -30.73 36.00
CA TYR A 32 17.47 -31.82 35.58
C TYR A 32 16.75 -33.10 35.15
N HIS A 33 15.60 -33.40 35.74
CA HIS A 33 14.82 -34.60 35.40
C HIS A 33 14.07 -34.50 34.04
N LEU A 34 13.92 -33.32 33.50
CA LEU A 34 13.34 -33.14 32.16
C LEU A 34 14.44 -33.29 31.08
N LYS A 35 14.28 -34.28 30.21
CA LYS A 35 15.24 -34.47 29.13
C LYS A 35 15.13 -33.35 28.11
N LEU A 36 16.25 -32.68 27.78
CA LEU A 36 16.33 -31.61 26.79
C LEU A 36 15.73 -32.03 25.44
N VAL A 37 15.94 -33.30 25.03
CA VAL A 37 15.43 -33.87 23.81
C VAL A 37 13.90 -33.88 23.79
N GLU A 38 13.25 -34.23 24.87
CA GLU A 38 11.79 -34.23 24.97
C GLU A 38 11.22 -32.81 24.90
N LEU A 39 11.86 -31.86 25.58
CA LEU A 39 11.47 -30.44 25.53
C LEU A 39 11.63 -29.84 24.15
N THR A 40 12.79 -30.05 23.50
CA THR A 40 13.05 -29.55 22.15
C THR A 40 12.14 -30.18 21.12
N HIS A 41 11.79 -31.46 21.29
CA HIS A 41 10.84 -32.15 20.41
C HIS A 41 9.43 -31.54 20.53
N VAL A 42 8.92 -31.35 21.75
CA VAL A 42 7.59 -30.75 21.98
C VAL A 42 7.54 -29.31 21.43
N ILE A 43 8.54 -28.50 21.74
CA ILE A 43 8.63 -27.12 21.22
C ILE A 43 8.71 -27.12 19.69
N GLY A 44 9.59 -27.94 19.11
CA GLY A 44 9.76 -28.05 17.67
C GLY A 44 8.48 -28.49 16.96
N THR A 45 7.80 -29.52 17.48
CA THR A 45 6.51 -29.98 16.96
C THR A 45 5.45 -28.86 17.03
N ARG A 46 5.39 -28.12 18.14
CA ARG A 46 4.43 -27.02 18.29
C ARG A 46 4.73 -25.86 17.33
N LEU A 47 5.98 -25.50 17.14
CA LEU A 47 6.38 -24.46 16.17
C LEU A 47 6.03 -24.85 14.73
N VAL A 48 6.26 -26.10 14.35
CA VAL A 48 5.86 -26.62 13.04
C VAL A 48 4.35 -26.59 12.87
N GLN A 49 3.58 -27.04 13.87
CA GLN A 49 2.11 -26.97 13.81
C GLN A 49 1.60 -25.53 13.67
N LEU A 50 2.13 -24.57 14.44
CA LEU A 50 1.75 -23.17 14.33
C LEU A 50 2.10 -22.58 12.96
N SER A 51 3.26 -22.95 12.42
CA SER A 51 3.67 -22.53 11.07
C SER A 51 2.76 -23.10 10.00
N GLN A 52 2.33 -24.37 10.13
CA GLN A 52 1.39 -25.00 9.21
C GLN A 52 0.01 -24.34 9.26
N ILE A 53 -0.50 -24.06 10.48
CA ILE A 53 -1.79 -23.37 10.66
C ILE A 53 -1.73 -21.98 10.01
N LYS A 54 -0.66 -21.22 10.26
CA LYS A 54 -0.46 -19.88 9.65
C LYS A 54 -0.46 -19.98 8.13
N LYS A 55 0.31 -20.90 7.57
CA LYS A 55 0.39 -21.10 6.11
C LYS A 55 -0.95 -21.51 5.53
N SER A 56 -1.72 -22.38 6.20
CA SER A 56 -3.07 -22.77 5.78
C SER A 56 -4.03 -21.57 5.80
N ALA A 57 -3.92 -20.68 6.77
CA ALA A 57 -4.73 -19.47 6.83
C ALA A 57 -4.34 -18.48 5.71
N GLU A 58 -3.05 -18.29 5.45
CA GLU A 58 -2.55 -17.49 4.32
C GLU A 58 -3.07 -18.03 2.98
N ASP A 59 -3.07 -19.36 2.80
CA ASP A 59 -3.59 -20.02 1.59
C ASP A 59 -5.10 -19.77 1.40
N VAL A 60 -5.89 -19.89 2.47
CA VAL A 60 -7.33 -19.60 2.41
C VAL A 60 -7.61 -18.15 2.06
N VAL A 61 -6.92 -17.21 2.70
CA VAL A 61 -7.08 -15.79 2.39
C VAL A 61 -6.64 -15.48 0.95
N SER A 62 -5.52 -16.05 0.50
CA SER A 62 -5.05 -15.90 -0.89
C SER A 62 -6.09 -16.42 -1.88
N GLN A 63 -6.67 -17.59 -1.64
CA GLN A 63 -7.72 -18.15 -2.50
C GLN A 63 -8.98 -17.25 -2.54
N LEU A 64 -9.38 -16.67 -1.42
CA LEU A 64 -10.50 -15.73 -1.35
C LEU A 64 -10.21 -14.46 -2.17
N LEU A 65 -9.03 -13.86 -1.98
CA LEU A 65 -8.62 -12.63 -2.67
C LEU A 65 -8.49 -12.83 -4.18
N LEU A 66 -8.02 -14.02 -4.61
CA LEU A 66 -7.87 -14.34 -6.04
C LEU A 66 -9.12 -14.94 -6.67
N GLY A 67 -10.13 -15.30 -5.87
CA GLY A 67 -11.31 -16.04 -6.35
C GLY A 67 -11.00 -17.46 -6.83
N GLN A 68 -9.89 -18.05 -6.35
CA GLN A 68 -9.39 -19.36 -6.78
C GLN A 68 -9.68 -20.44 -5.74
N TYR A 69 -10.94 -20.82 -5.59
CA TYR A 69 -11.38 -21.88 -4.68
C TYR A 69 -12.33 -22.85 -5.37
N PRO A 70 -12.34 -24.14 -4.97
CA PRO A 70 -13.15 -25.16 -5.62
C PRO A 70 -14.65 -24.91 -5.53
N SER A 71 -15.13 -24.49 -4.37
CA SER A 71 -16.51 -24.05 -4.14
C SER A 71 -16.57 -23.08 -2.96
N LEU A 72 -17.66 -22.28 -2.92
CA LEU A 72 -17.90 -21.33 -1.85
C LEU A 72 -18.04 -22.04 -0.49
N GLU A 73 -18.75 -23.16 -0.45
CA GLU A 73 -18.93 -23.97 0.75
C GLU A 73 -17.60 -24.48 1.31
N THR A 74 -16.75 -25.01 0.42
CA THR A 74 -15.43 -25.52 0.80
C THR A 74 -14.55 -24.44 1.42
N ILE A 75 -14.47 -23.26 0.80
CA ILE A 75 -13.62 -22.17 1.31
C ILE A 75 -14.17 -21.59 2.62
N GLN A 76 -15.49 -21.49 2.75
CA GLN A 76 -16.14 -21.04 4.00
C GLN A 76 -15.88 -22.02 5.15
N LEU A 77 -15.99 -23.35 4.91
CA LEU A 77 -15.70 -24.36 5.91
C LEU A 77 -14.24 -24.31 6.36
N ARG A 78 -13.30 -24.20 5.42
CA ARG A 78 -11.87 -24.08 5.73
C ARG A 78 -11.56 -22.82 6.54
N ALA A 79 -12.16 -21.69 6.16
CA ALA A 79 -12.01 -20.43 6.90
C ALA A 79 -12.54 -20.56 8.35
N GLN A 80 -13.70 -21.17 8.53
CA GLN A 80 -14.28 -21.42 9.85
C GLN A 80 -13.38 -22.32 10.72
N GLN A 81 -12.81 -23.40 10.14
CA GLN A 81 -11.86 -24.29 10.84
C GLN A 81 -10.60 -23.56 11.30
N LEU A 82 -10.18 -22.52 10.59
CA LEU A 82 -9.02 -21.70 10.89
C LEU A 82 -9.36 -20.46 11.75
N GLY A 83 -10.62 -20.29 12.13
CA GLY A 83 -11.08 -19.16 12.94
C GLY A 83 -11.09 -17.82 12.19
N LEU A 84 -11.18 -17.85 10.84
CA LEU A 84 -11.23 -16.65 10.03
C LEU A 84 -12.69 -16.15 9.91
N PRO A 85 -13.01 -14.93 10.40
CA PRO A 85 -14.38 -14.42 10.41
C PRO A 85 -14.76 -13.87 9.03
N LEU A 86 -15.29 -14.70 8.12
CA LEU A 86 -15.73 -14.26 6.79
C LEU A 86 -17.06 -13.49 6.83
N LEU A 87 -17.82 -13.62 7.90
CA LEU A 87 -19.04 -12.85 8.15
C LEU A 87 -18.68 -11.56 8.84
N GLY A 88 -19.26 -10.45 8.40
CA GLY A 88 -18.98 -9.12 8.90
C GLY A 88 -18.50 -8.17 7.81
N GLN A 89 -18.23 -6.95 8.21
CA GLN A 89 -17.75 -5.90 7.31
C GLN A 89 -16.22 -5.86 7.37
N HIS A 90 -15.60 -5.94 6.21
CA HIS A 90 -14.15 -5.91 6.07
C HIS A 90 -13.75 -4.93 4.96
N VAL A 91 -12.48 -4.57 4.94
CA VAL A 91 -11.85 -3.87 3.83
C VAL A 91 -10.55 -4.60 3.48
N VAL A 92 -10.25 -4.67 2.19
CA VAL A 92 -8.97 -5.20 1.71
C VAL A 92 -8.00 -4.06 1.53
N ALA A 93 -6.80 -4.21 2.07
CA ALA A 93 -5.68 -3.31 1.83
C ALA A 93 -4.57 -4.05 1.08
N VAL A 94 -4.00 -3.41 0.06
CA VAL A 94 -2.83 -3.89 -0.67
C VAL A 94 -1.70 -2.91 -0.45
N VAL A 95 -0.59 -3.38 0.09
CA VAL A 95 0.66 -2.63 0.30
C VAL A 95 1.67 -3.10 -0.74
N ARG A 96 2.21 -2.21 -1.56
CA ARG A 96 3.22 -2.55 -2.57
C ARG A 96 4.51 -1.77 -2.37
N LEU A 97 5.63 -2.46 -2.69
CA LEU A 97 6.94 -1.88 -2.88
C LEU A 97 7.05 -1.44 -4.35
N SER A 98 6.95 -0.15 -4.65
CA SER A 98 6.81 0.32 -6.04
C SER A 98 8.13 0.55 -6.77
N ASN A 99 9.24 0.73 -6.04
CA ASN A 99 10.55 1.02 -6.66
C ASN A 99 11.48 -0.20 -6.74
N VAL A 100 10.94 -1.40 -6.79
CA VAL A 100 11.74 -2.64 -6.88
C VAL A 100 12.60 -2.67 -8.14
N GLN A 101 12.12 -2.14 -9.26
CA GLN A 101 12.87 -2.08 -10.51
C GLN A 101 14.14 -1.23 -10.41
N ASP A 102 14.14 -0.17 -9.57
CA ASP A 102 15.28 0.70 -9.36
C ASP A 102 16.47 -0.06 -8.76
N PHE A 103 16.20 -1.14 -7.99
CA PHE A 103 17.23 -2.00 -7.41
C PHE A 103 17.95 -2.87 -8.44
N PHE A 104 17.40 -3.05 -9.64
CA PHE A 104 18.00 -3.92 -10.69
C PHE A 104 18.66 -3.15 -11.82
N GLN A 105 18.57 -1.82 -11.90
CA GLN A 105 19.11 -1.03 -13.02
C GLN A 105 20.62 -0.83 -13.02
N ASP A 106 21.33 -1.08 -11.91
CA ASP A 106 22.79 -0.89 -11.80
C ASP A 106 23.57 -2.22 -11.69
N SER A 107 24.83 -2.21 -12.15
CA SER A 107 25.77 -3.34 -12.22
C SER A 107 26.19 -3.89 -10.84
N GLY A 108 25.33 -4.65 -10.18
CA GLY A 108 25.58 -5.26 -8.85
C GLY A 108 24.43 -6.17 -8.43
N ALA A 109 23.81 -6.84 -9.37
CA ALA A 109 22.52 -7.53 -9.21
C ALA A 109 22.40 -8.50 -8.01
N GLN A 110 23.47 -9.22 -7.65
CA GLN A 110 23.39 -10.20 -6.54
C GLN A 110 23.31 -9.54 -5.15
N HIS A 111 24.08 -8.47 -4.91
CA HIS A 111 24.04 -7.74 -3.63
C HIS A 111 22.71 -6.99 -3.46
N LYS A 112 22.19 -6.40 -4.54
CA LYS A 112 20.95 -5.66 -4.53
C LYS A 112 19.71 -6.56 -4.38
N ALA A 113 19.72 -7.75 -4.98
CA ALA A 113 18.65 -8.74 -4.76
C ALA A 113 18.59 -9.20 -3.31
N HIS A 114 19.75 -9.38 -2.65
CA HIS A 114 19.80 -9.71 -1.23
C HIS A 114 19.29 -8.56 -0.36
N ASP A 115 19.70 -7.32 -0.65
CA ASP A 115 19.25 -6.13 0.07
C ASP A 115 17.72 -5.93 -0.05
N LEU A 116 17.17 -6.05 -1.27
CA LEU A 116 15.73 -6.02 -1.50
C LEU A 116 15.00 -7.10 -0.70
N TYR A 117 15.53 -8.32 -0.66
CA TYR A 117 14.95 -9.41 0.14
C TYR A 117 14.93 -9.06 1.63
N GLN A 118 16.03 -8.52 2.18
CA GLN A 118 16.12 -8.10 3.58
C GLN A 118 15.11 -6.98 3.89
N LYS A 119 15.03 -5.96 3.04
CA LYS A 119 14.06 -4.86 3.17
C LYS A 119 12.61 -5.36 3.11
N LYS A 120 12.32 -6.28 2.20
CA LYS A 120 11.01 -6.92 2.12
C LYS A 120 10.67 -7.70 3.38
N GLN A 121 11.63 -8.43 3.95
CA GLN A 121 11.45 -9.14 5.22
C GLN A 121 11.25 -8.17 6.39
N ALA A 122 11.98 -7.05 6.42
CA ALA A 122 11.79 -6.00 7.41
C ALA A 122 10.38 -5.40 7.30
N CYS A 123 9.95 -5.03 6.10
CA CYS A 123 8.59 -4.53 5.85
C CYS A 123 7.52 -5.53 6.33
N TYR A 124 7.66 -6.81 6.00
CA TYR A 124 6.74 -7.86 6.46
C TYR A 124 6.68 -7.96 7.99
N LYS A 125 7.83 -7.88 8.67
CA LYS A 125 7.89 -7.90 10.15
C LYS A 125 7.17 -6.69 10.75
N HIS A 126 7.35 -5.50 10.19
CA HIS A 126 6.64 -4.30 10.61
C HIS A 126 5.12 -4.43 10.41
N LEU A 127 4.68 -4.90 9.25
CA LEU A 127 3.27 -5.17 8.96
C LEU A 127 2.67 -6.20 9.94
N GLU A 128 3.39 -7.29 10.24
CA GLU A 128 2.94 -8.31 11.19
C GLU A 128 2.85 -7.76 12.62
N SER A 129 3.79 -6.92 13.04
CA SER A 129 3.74 -6.25 14.34
C SER A 129 2.55 -5.31 14.42
N TRP A 130 2.34 -4.49 13.39
CA TRP A 130 1.21 -3.59 13.25
C TRP A 130 -0.14 -4.33 13.25
N ARG A 131 -0.25 -5.44 12.49
CA ARG A 131 -1.44 -6.29 12.47
C ARG A 131 -1.81 -6.80 13.87
N LYS A 132 -0.81 -7.27 14.63
CA LYS A 132 -0.99 -7.75 16.01
C LYS A 132 -1.40 -6.63 16.96
N GLN A 133 -0.79 -5.45 16.83
CA GLN A 133 -1.13 -4.27 17.64
C GLN A 133 -2.59 -3.84 17.46
N HIS A 134 -3.13 -4.02 16.24
CA HIS A 134 -4.52 -3.70 15.91
C HIS A 134 -5.44 -4.94 16.02
N GLU A 135 -4.99 -6.03 16.65
CA GLU A 135 -5.75 -7.26 16.91
C GLU A 135 -6.43 -7.86 15.65
N GLN A 136 -5.81 -7.67 14.46
CA GLN A 136 -6.38 -8.18 13.23
C GLN A 136 -6.18 -9.69 13.10
N VAL A 137 -7.29 -10.42 12.89
CA VAL A 137 -7.34 -11.89 12.87
C VAL A 137 -6.76 -12.45 11.58
N PHE A 138 -7.06 -11.83 10.43
CA PHE A 138 -6.59 -12.31 9.15
C PHE A 138 -5.06 -12.22 9.03
N PRO A 139 -4.39 -13.27 8.51
CA PRO A 139 -2.97 -13.20 8.24
C PRO A 139 -2.67 -12.25 7.08
N ILE A 140 -1.45 -11.73 7.05
CA ILE A 140 -0.93 -11.00 5.90
C ILE A 140 -0.56 -12.01 4.83
N VAL A 141 -1.00 -11.78 3.59
CA VAL A 141 -0.69 -12.62 2.45
C VAL A 141 0.39 -11.96 1.60
N PRO A 142 1.64 -12.46 1.62
CA PRO A 142 2.69 -11.97 0.75
C PRO A 142 2.53 -12.53 -0.67
N GLN A 143 2.52 -11.64 -1.68
CA GLN A 143 2.40 -12.01 -3.10
C GLN A 143 3.38 -11.18 -3.93
N GLY A 144 4.50 -11.78 -4.35
CA GLY A 144 5.53 -11.05 -5.08
C GLY A 144 6.03 -9.83 -4.29
N GLU A 145 5.79 -8.64 -4.78
CA GLU A 145 6.18 -7.36 -4.18
C GLU A 145 5.07 -6.70 -3.37
N GLN A 146 3.98 -7.41 -3.18
CA GLN A 146 2.78 -6.95 -2.49
C GLN A 146 2.55 -7.72 -1.20
N PHE A 147 1.85 -7.06 -0.28
CA PHE A 147 1.28 -7.65 0.92
C PHE A 147 -0.20 -7.31 0.97
N SER A 148 -1.04 -8.33 1.03
CA SER A 148 -2.47 -8.14 1.15
C SER A 148 -2.92 -8.34 2.59
N LEU A 149 -3.73 -7.42 3.09
CA LEU A 149 -4.31 -7.42 4.42
C LEU A 149 -5.84 -7.40 4.30
N VAL A 150 -6.50 -8.09 5.20
CA VAL A 150 -7.94 -7.98 5.41
C VAL A 150 -8.17 -7.38 6.79
N LEU A 151 -8.84 -6.24 6.83
CA LEU A 151 -9.05 -5.45 8.05
C LEU A 151 -10.54 -5.44 8.39
N SER A 152 -10.87 -5.66 9.65
CA SER A 152 -12.24 -5.64 10.13
C SER A 152 -12.74 -4.21 10.26
N LEU A 153 -13.99 -3.96 9.84
CA LEU A 153 -14.72 -2.70 10.06
C LEU A 153 -15.69 -2.78 11.24
N GLN A 154 -15.64 -3.85 12.05
CA GLN A 154 -16.60 -4.08 13.12
C GLN A 154 -16.51 -3.02 14.22
N ASP A 155 -15.28 -2.66 14.62
CA ASP A 155 -15.01 -1.70 15.71
C ASP A 155 -14.37 -0.40 15.20
N GLN A 156 -13.96 -0.36 13.94
CA GLN A 156 -13.23 0.76 13.32
C GLN A 156 -13.78 1.04 11.93
N ASP A 157 -13.87 2.31 11.57
CA ASP A 157 -14.33 2.72 10.25
C ASP A 157 -13.19 2.74 9.20
N LEU A 158 -13.57 2.97 7.95
CA LEU A 158 -12.62 3.06 6.83
C LEU A 158 -11.62 4.22 7.01
N ASN A 159 -12.05 5.33 7.59
CA ASN A 159 -11.19 6.49 7.84
C ASN A 159 -10.12 6.20 8.91
N PHE A 160 -10.49 5.46 9.95
CA PHE A 160 -9.52 4.97 10.92
C PHE A 160 -8.40 4.17 10.24
N TRP A 161 -8.76 3.20 9.37
CA TRP A 161 -7.77 2.38 8.66
C TRP A 161 -6.93 3.20 7.68
N PHE A 162 -7.52 4.19 7.02
CA PHE A 162 -6.77 5.13 6.20
C PHE A 162 -5.70 5.87 7.01
N GLN A 163 -6.04 6.41 8.17
CA GLN A 163 -5.10 7.13 9.05
C GLN A 163 -4.03 6.20 9.63
N ALA A 164 -4.43 5.02 10.10
CA ALA A 164 -3.51 4.03 10.69
C ALA A 164 -2.49 3.52 9.65
N LEU A 165 -2.93 3.26 8.42
CA LEU A 165 -2.04 2.86 7.33
C LEU A 165 -1.17 4.00 6.83
N SER A 166 -1.67 5.24 6.80
CA SER A 166 -0.87 6.42 6.46
C SER A 166 0.26 6.64 7.48
N ALA A 167 -0.03 6.49 8.77
CA ALA A 167 0.99 6.55 9.82
C ALA A 167 2.03 5.42 9.68
N LEU A 168 1.58 4.20 9.39
CA LEU A 168 2.47 3.06 9.14
C LEU A 168 3.39 3.30 7.94
N VAL A 169 2.85 3.78 6.82
CA VAL A 169 3.65 4.09 5.62
C VAL A 169 4.67 5.17 5.91
N SER A 170 4.30 6.22 6.65
CA SER A 170 5.23 7.28 7.06
C SER A 170 6.37 6.73 7.91
N ALA A 171 6.07 5.91 8.92
CA ALA A 171 7.07 5.29 9.78
C ALA A 171 8.02 4.34 9.00
N LEU A 172 7.47 3.57 8.04
CA LEU A 172 8.28 2.69 7.18
C LEU A 172 9.18 3.48 6.23
N ARG A 173 8.71 4.59 5.67
CA ARG A 173 9.53 5.48 4.82
C ARG A 173 10.65 6.16 5.60
N GLU A 174 10.45 6.45 6.88
CA GLU A 174 11.49 7.00 7.76
C GLU A 174 12.56 5.95 8.14
N SER A 175 12.14 4.73 8.42
CA SER A 175 13.06 3.63 8.80
C SER A 175 13.81 3.05 7.61
N GLU A 176 13.19 2.99 6.44
CA GLU A 176 13.69 2.42 5.19
C GLU A 176 13.56 3.45 4.06
N SER A 177 14.40 4.49 4.10
CA SER A 177 14.30 5.67 3.22
C SER A 177 14.32 5.36 1.71
N ASP A 178 14.90 4.21 1.33
CA ASP A 178 15.01 3.80 -0.07
C ASP A 178 13.77 3.07 -0.59
N LEU A 179 12.81 2.73 0.29
CA LEU A 179 11.59 2.05 -0.11
C LEU A 179 10.46 3.03 -0.39
N LYS A 180 9.88 2.91 -1.57
CA LYS A 180 8.63 3.61 -1.93
C LYS A 180 7.46 2.67 -1.72
N LEU A 181 6.69 2.94 -0.67
CA LEU A 181 5.53 2.16 -0.26
C LEU A 181 4.25 2.92 -0.59
N TYR A 182 3.31 2.22 -1.24
CA TYR A 182 1.97 2.71 -1.47
C TYR A 182 0.93 1.68 -1.05
N VAL A 183 -0.23 2.17 -0.65
CA VAL A 183 -1.32 1.36 -0.13
C VAL A 183 -2.61 1.75 -0.83
N GLY A 184 -3.35 0.74 -1.29
CA GLY A 184 -4.71 0.89 -1.75
C GLY A 184 -5.68 0.22 -0.79
N LEU A 185 -6.79 0.89 -0.51
CA LEU A 185 -7.90 0.38 0.29
C LEU A 185 -9.14 0.20 -0.59
N SER A 186 -9.77 -0.97 -0.48
CA SER A 186 -11.01 -1.28 -1.20
C SER A 186 -12.23 -0.57 -0.63
N THR A 187 -13.38 -0.74 -1.26
CA THR A 187 -14.68 -0.55 -0.61
C THR A 187 -14.96 -1.71 0.36
N GLU A 188 -16.04 -1.58 1.11
CA GLU A 188 -16.48 -2.62 2.05
C GLU A 188 -16.72 -3.97 1.36
N VAL A 189 -16.27 -5.03 2.04
CA VAL A 189 -16.41 -6.44 1.68
C VAL A 189 -17.18 -7.14 2.79
N ASN A 190 -18.33 -7.71 2.50
CA ASN A 190 -19.23 -8.32 3.48
C ASN A 190 -19.59 -9.79 3.19
N SER A 191 -18.95 -10.40 2.22
CA SER A 191 -19.18 -11.80 1.85
C SER A 191 -17.94 -12.41 1.21
N ALA A 192 -17.79 -13.73 1.28
CA ALA A 192 -16.64 -14.45 0.72
C ALA A 192 -16.43 -14.18 -0.78
N VAL A 193 -17.50 -14.02 -1.55
CA VAL A 193 -17.44 -13.70 -3.00
C VAL A 193 -16.92 -12.28 -3.23
N ALA A 194 -17.16 -11.34 -2.30
CA ALA A 194 -16.78 -9.95 -2.46
C ALA A 194 -15.29 -9.70 -2.22
N PHE A 195 -14.55 -10.65 -1.60
CA PHE A 195 -13.10 -10.49 -1.35
C PHE A 195 -12.29 -10.32 -2.63
N GLN A 196 -12.63 -11.05 -3.69
CA GLN A 196 -11.97 -10.91 -4.99
C GLN A 196 -12.15 -9.49 -5.56
N ARG A 197 -13.37 -8.95 -5.50
CA ARG A 197 -13.63 -7.57 -5.90
C ARG A 197 -12.85 -6.59 -5.04
N GLY A 198 -12.88 -6.77 -3.70
CA GLY A 198 -12.13 -5.90 -2.79
C GLY A 198 -10.63 -5.93 -3.06
N TYR A 199 -10.05 -7.08 -3.34
CA TYR A 199 -8.64 -7.18 -3.72
C TYR A 199 -8.33 -6.42 -5.02
N TRP A 200 -9.14 -6.59 -6.06
CA TRP A 200 -8.99 -5.86 -7.31
C TRP A 200 -9.10 -4.34 -7.12
N GLU A 201 -10.09 -3.88 -6.33
CA GLU A 201 -10.26 -2.47 -5.97
C GLU A 201 -9.03 -1.91 -5.23
N ALA A 202 -8.50 -2.66 -4.26
CA ALA A 202 -7.32 -2.27 -3.50
C ALA A 202 -6.07 -2.21 -4.39
N CYS A 203 -5.89 -3.15 -5.32
CA CYS A 203 -4.78 -3.11 -6.28
C CYS A 203 -4.86 -1.85 -7.17
N GLN A 204 -6.05 -1.51 -7.68
CA GLN A 204 -6.20 -0.29 -8.49
C GLN A 204 -5.94 0.98 -7.69
N ALA A 205 -6.42 1.03 -6.44
CA ALA A 205 -6.18 2.18 -5.57
C ALA A 205 -4.69 2.34 -5.26
N GLU A 206 -3.98 1.24 -5.04
CA GLU A 206 -2.54 1.24 -4.80
C GLU A 206 -1.75 1.72 -6.01
N GLU A 207 -2.08 1.22 -7.22
CA GLU A 207 -1.45 1.67 -8.46
C GLU A 207 -1.61 3.17 -8.69
N ILE A 208 -2.80 3.70 -8.44
CA ILE A 208 -3.07 5.13 -8.55
C ILE A 208 -2.33 5.93 -7.46
N ALA A 209 -2.24 5.40 -6.24
CA ALA A 209 -1.46 6.02 -5.17
C ALA A 209 0.02 6.15 -5.55
N ALA A 210 0.57 5.14 -6.21
CA ALA A 210 1.95 5.12 -6.70
C ALA A 210 2.14 6.11 -7.86
N ASP A 211 1.25 6.10 -8.86
CA ASP A 211 1.31 7.00 -10.01
C ASP A 211 1.21 8.47 -9.58
N LEU A 212 0.31 8.79 -8.64
CA LEU A 212 0.13 10.15 -8.13
C LEU A 212 1.16 10.55 -7.06
N LYS A 213 2.03 9.62 -6.64
CA LYS A 213 3.01 9.82 -5.54
C LYS A 213 2.36 10.50 -4.33
N THR A 214 1.19 9.98 -3.92
CA THR A 214 0.40 10.59 -2.85
C THR A 214 1.23 10.79 -1.59
N SER A 215 1.10 11.95 -0.95
CA SER A 215 1.89 12.30 0.24
C SER A 215 1.62 11.34 1.41
N SER A 216 0.37 10.95 1.62
CA SER A 216 -0.02 9.93 2.61
C SER A 216 0.50 8.53 2.27
N GLY A 217 0.80 8.27 0.98
CA GLY A 217 1.08 6.94 0.46
C GLY A 217 -0.12 6.00 0.41
N VAL A 218 -1.32 6.48 0.74
CA VAL A 218 -2.56 5.68 0.82
C VAL A 218 -3.64 6.28 -0.06
N CYS A 219 -4.37 5.44 -0.79
CA CYS A 219 -5.56 5.83 -1.55
C CYS A 219 -6.77 4.95 -1.19
N LEU A 220 -7.95 5.58 -1.13
CA LEU A 220 -9.23 4.91 -1.01
C LEU A 220 -9.85 4.71 -2.39
N TYR A 221 -10.26 3.49 -2.72
CA TYR A 221 -10.87 3.18 -4.03
C TYR A 221 -12.12 4.00 -4.33
N ASN A 222 -12.98 4.27 -3.32
CA ASN A 222 -14.19 5.08 -3.49
C ASN A 222 -13.91 6.55 -3.82
N GLU A 223 -12.72 7.07 -3.52
CA GLU A 223 -12.32 8.46 -3.79
C GLU A 223 -11.65 8.65 -5.16
N LEU A 224 -11.31 7.57 -5.86
CA LEU A 224 -10.62 7.65 -7.13
C LEU A 224 -11.43 8.28 -8.27
N GLY A 225 -12.76 8.31 -8.16
CA GLY A 225 -13.64 8.97 -9.13
C GLY A 225 -13.38 8.50 -10.57
N VAL A 226 -13.12 9.45 -11.47
CA VAL A 226 -12.86 9.22 -12.91
C VAL A 226 -11.56 8.45 -13.15
N LEU A 227 -10.58 8.50 -12.25
CA LEU A 227 -9.32 7.75 -12.40
C LEU A 227 -9.55 6.24 -12.55
N ARG A 228 -10.58 5.68 -11.90
CA ARG A 228 -10.96 4.26 -12.08
C ARG A 228 -11.33 3.94 -13.53
N LEU A 229 -12.07 4.83 -14.19
CA LEU A 229 -12.47 4.65 -15.57
C LEU A 229 -11.27 4.76 -16.51
N ILE A 230 -10.39 5.72 -16.27
CA ILE A 230 -9.17 5.92 -17.07
C ILE A 230 -8.26 4.69 -16.96
N LYS A 231 -8.06 4.15 -15.76
CA LYS A 231 -7.25 2.94 -15.55
C LYS A 231 -7.88 1.69 -16.15
N ALA A 232 -9.22 1.60 -16.18
CA ALA A 232 -9.94 0.47 -16.76
C ALA A 232 -9.91 0.44 -18.30
N ILE A 233 -9.44 1.48 -18.99
CA ILE A 233 -9.31 1.51 -20.44
C ILE A 233 -8.10 0.65 -20.87
N PRO A 234 -8.31 -0.49 -21.57
CA PRO A 234 -7.22 -1.41 -21.91
C PRO A 234 -6.25 -0.79 -22.92
N ASN A 235 -6.78 -0.02 -23.88
CA ASN A 235 -5.99 0.64 -24.91
C ASN A 235 -5.52 2.02 -24.43
N LYS A 236 -4.34 2.06 -23.84
CA LYS A 236 -3.74 3.32 -23.37
C LYS A 236 -3.44 4.34 -24.48
N ALA A 237 -3.38 3.92 -25.75
CA ALA A 237 -3.20 4.85 -26.85
C ALA A 237 -4.38 5.83 -26.97
N VAL A 238 -5.60 5.40 -26.63
CA VAL A 238 -6.80 6.27 -26.66
C VAL A 238 -6.69 7.38 -25.60
N THR A 239 -6.29 7.04 -24.39
CA THR A 239 -6.11 8.03 -23.32
C THR A 239 -4.96 8.97 -23.61
N GLN A 240 -3.85 8.45 -24.13
CA GLN A 240 -2.69 9.23 -24.56
C GLN A 240 -3.04 10.20 -25.71
N GLN A 241 -3.84 9.75 -26.68
CA GLN A 241 -4.31 10.59 -27.77
C GLN A 241 -5.15 11.76 -27.25
N LEU A 242 -6.15 11.51 -26.39
CA LEU A 242 -6.96 12.56 -25.78
C LEU A 242 -6.11 13.60 -25.03
N MET A 243 -5.13 13.12 -24.25
CA MET A 243 -4.20 13.99 -23.54
C MET A 243 -3.38 14.85 -24.50
N ASN A 244 -2.81 14.27 -25.55
CA ASN A 244 -1.98 14.98 -26.52
C ASN A 244 -2.80 16.01 -27.31
N GLU A 245 -4.02 15.67 -27.75
CA GLU A 245 -4.92 16.58 -28.47
C GLU A 245 -5.34 17.77 -27.60
N THR A 246 -5.49 17.55 -26.29
CA THR A 246 -5.99 18.58 -25.37
C THR A 246 -4.87 19.42 -24.75
N LEU A 247 -3.77 18.79 -24.31
CA LEU A 247 -2.70 19.43 -23.54
C LEU A 247 -1.37 19.54 -24.30
N GLY A 248 -1.20 18.84 -25.42
CA GLY A 248 0.09 18.74 -26.12
C GLY A 248 0.68 20.11 -26.49
N CYS A 249 -0.16 21.06 -26.89
CA CYS A 249 0.26 22.43 -27.22
C CYS A 249 0.68 23.28 -26.00
N LEU A 250 0.39 22.82 -24.77
CA LEU A 250 0.73 23.53 -23.52
C LEU A 250 2.07 23.06 -22.93
N ILE A 251 2.63 21.96 -23.43
CA ILE A 251 3.90 21.41 -23.01
C ILE A 251 5.02 22.13 -23.75
N GLU A 252 5.91 22.79 -23.03
CA GLU A 252 7.03 23.55 -23.59
C GLU A 252 8.37 22.94 -23.08
N PRO A 253 8.85 21.80 -23.61
CA PRO A 253 9.99 21.05 -23.05
C PRO A 253 11.32 21.82 -23.08
N GLU A 254 11.47 22.81 -23.96
CA GLU A 254 12.69 23.61 -24.13
C GLU A 254 12.81 24.78 -23.13
N LYS A 255 11.78 25.05 -22.31
CA LYS A 255 11.78 26.15 -21.34
C LYS A 255 12.22 25.68 -19.95
N LYS A 256 12.70 26.63 -19.15
CA LYS A 256 13.07 26.39 -17.73
C LYS A 256 11.91 25.87 -16.88
N GLN A 257 10.67 26.11 -17.29
CA GLN A 257 9.44 25.64 -16.65
C GLN A 257 8.49 25.06 -17.71
N PRO A 258 8.75 23.84 -18.19
CA PRO A 258 8.03 23.26 -19.31
C PRO A 258 6.54 23.04 -19.05
N TYR A 259 6.15 22.84 -17.78
CA TYR A 259 4.77 22.55 -17.40
C TYR A 259 4.00 23.72 -16.80
N LEU A 260 4.54 24.94 -16.91
CA LEU A 260 3.96 26.14 -16.30
C LEU A 260 2.50 26.39 -16.67
N LEU A 261 2.13 26.15 -17.94
CA LEU A 261 0.77 26.32 -18.43
C LEU A 261 -0.14 25.18 -17.99
N ILE A 262 0.39 23.96 -17.89
CA ILE A 262 -0.31 22.79 -17.34
C ILE A 262 -0.67 23.02 -15.87
N GLU A 263 0.29 23.46 -15.05
CA GLU A 263 0.06 23.78 -13.63
C GLU A 263 -0.94 24.92 -13.48
N THR A 264 -0.89 25.92 -14.38
CA THR A 264 -1.84 27.05 -14.36
C THR A 264 -3.26 26.57 -14.69
N LEU A 265 -3.41 25.68 -15.69
CA LEU A 265 -4.69 25.11 -16.08
C LEU A 265 -5.27 24.23 -14.95
N ASP A 266 -4.44 23.41 -14.32
CA ASP A 266 -4.83 22.56 -13.18
C ASP A 266 -5.36 23.42 -12.01
N ALA A 267 -4.60 24.46 -11.63
CA ALA A 267 -5.02 25.37 -10.57
C ALA A 267 -6.31 26.11 -10.91
N TRP A 268 -6.47 26.54 -12.16
CA TRP A 268 -7.70 27.19 -12.62
C TRP A 268 -8.92 26.28 -12.55
N LEU A 269 -8.79 25.03 -12.99
CA LEU A 269 -9.88 24.06 -12.98
C LEU A 269 -10.25 23.62 -11.56
N LYS A 270 -9.25 23.40 -10.68
CA LYS A 270 -9.46 23.06 -9.26
C LYS A 270 -10.19 24.15 -8.48
N GLU A 271 -9.95 25.41 -8.82
CA GLU A 271 -10.64 26.54 -8.22
C GLU A 271 -11.92 26.96 -9.02
N SER A 272 -12.44 26.07 -9.85
CA SER A 272 -13.68 26.26 -10.63
C SER A 272 -13.72 27.56 -11.44
N GLY A 273 -12.55 28.04 -11.91
CA GLY A 273 -12.39 29.27 -12.66
C GLY A 273 -12.28 30.54 -11.79
N ASN A 274 -12.13 30.42 -10.47
CA ASN A 274 -11.92 31.57 -9.59
C ASN A 274 -10.47 32.08 -9.69
N ALA A 275 -10.27 33.18 -10.43
CA ALA A 275 -8.96 33.74 -10.67
C ALA A 275 -8.21 34.18 -9.41
N ILE A 276 -8.91 34.60 -8.34
CA ILE A 276 -8.26 35.01 -7.10
C ILE A 276 -7.70 33.80 -6.37
N GLN A 277 -8.49 32.73 -6.23
CA GLN A 277 -8.09 31.51 -5.55
C GLN A 277 -7.03 30.75 -6.35
N ALA A 278 -7.15 30.66 -7.68
CA ALA A 278 -6.15 30.05 -8.53
C ALA A 278 -4.79 30.78 -8.49
N ALA A 279 -4.79 32.13 -8.48
CA ALA A 279 -3.57 32.91 -8.33
C ALA A 279 -2.92 32.71 -6.95
N ALA A 280 -3.72 32.68 -5.88
CA ALA A 280 -3.26 32.39 -4.52
C ALA A 280 -2.65 30.99 -4.41
N ARG A 281 -3.31 29.95 -5.00
CA ARG A 281 -2.80 28.57 -5.04
C ARG A 281 -1.43 28.47 -5.71
N LEU A 282 -1.21 29.25 -6.78
CA LEU A 282 0.06 29.26 -7.52
C LEU A 282 1.12 30.22 -6.94
N GLY A 283 0.77 31.01 -5.92
CA GLY A 283 1.67 32.04 -5.35
C GLY A 283 2.01 33.17 -6.32
N ILE A 284 1.11 33.53 -7.25
CA ILE A 284 1.33 34.55 -8.29
C ILE A 284 0.29 35.67 -8.22
N HIS A 285 0.63 36.83 -8.84
CA HIS A 285 -0.34 37.90 -8.97
C HIS A 285 -1.45 37.57 -9.95
N ARG A 286 -2.69 38.04 -9.71
CA ARG A 286 -3.85 37.83 -10.57
C ARG A 286 -3.60 38.23 -12.04
N ASN A 287 -2.87 39.30 -12.29
CA ASN A 287 -2.56 39.75 -13.66
C ASN A 287 -1.68 38.71 -14.39
N THR A 288 -0.71 38.12 -13.71
CA THR A 288 0.13 37.05 -14.25
C THR A 288 -0.71 35.80 -14.58
N LEU A 289 -1.66 35.45 -13.70
CA LEU A 289 -2.58 34.35 -13.96
C LEU A 289 -3.41 34.64 -15.23
N ASN A 290 -4.02 35.83 -15.35
CA ASN A 290 -4.82 36.22 -16.51
C ASN A 290 -4.02 36.14 -17.81
N GLN A 291 -2.77 36.58 -17.82
CA GLN A 291 -1.88 36.47 -18.99
C GLN A 291 -1.63 35.00 -19.37
N ARG A 292 -1.41 34.11 -18.37
CA ARG A 292 -1.23 32.67 -18.62
C ARG A 292 -2.52 32.03 -19.14
N ILE A 293 -3.68 32.39 -18.61
CA ILE A 293 -4.99 31.93 -19.10
C ILE A 293 -5.22 32.33 -20.55
N GLN A 294 -4.98 33.62 -20.89
CA GLN A 294 -5.10 34.09 -22.28
C GLN A 294 -4.15 33.30 -23.20
N LYS A 295 -2.93 33.00 -22.73
CA LYS A 295 -1.98 32.20 -23.51
C LYS A 295 -2.47 30.76 -23.70
N ILE A 296 -3.07 30.13 -22.66
CA ILE A 296 -3.68 28.80 -22.77
C ILE A 296 -4.78 28.81 -23.83
N GLU A 297 -5.72 29.77 -23.78
CA GLU A 297 -6.81 29.89 -24.75
C GLU A 297 -6.30 30.13 -26.18
N ALA A 298 -5.24 30.95 -26.33
CA ALA A 298 -4.63 31.21 -27.63
C ALA A 298 -3.94 29.96 -28.22
N LEU A 299 -3.24 29.17 -27.41
CA LEU A 299 -2.53 27.97 -27.85
C LEU A 299 -3.49 26.81 -28.14
N THR A 300 -4.53 26.63 -27.34
CA THR A 300 -5.51 25.57 -27.50
C THR A 300 -6.58 25.91 -28.54
N GLY A 301 -6.75 27.19 -28.87
CA GLY A 301 -7.88 27.67 -29.68
C GLY A 301 -9.24 27.47 -29.01
N GLN A 302 -9.27 27.19 -27.73
CA GLN A 302 -10.47 26.88 -26.93
C GLN A 302 -10.63 27.86 -25.77
N SER A 303 -11.89 28.24 -25.50
CA SER A 303 -12.16 29.09 -24.33
C SER A 303 -12.34 28.27 -23.06
N LEU A 304 -11.73 28.68 -21.96
CA LEU A 304 -11.96 28.13 -20.63
C LEU A 304 -13.38 28.43 -20.09
N GLY A 305 -14.15 29.29 -20.79
CA GLY A 305 -15.58 29.46 -20.59
C GLY A 305 -16.41 28.27 -21.14
N ASN A 306 -15.88 27.50 -22.08
CA ASN A 306 -16.55 26.35 -22.68
C ASN A 306 -16.58 25.16 -21.70
N PRO A 307 -17.79 24.69 -21.27
CA PRO A 307 -17.89 23.57 -20.32
C PRO A 307 -17.31 22.26 -20.85
N ASN A 308 -17.45 21.98 -22.16
CA ASN A 308 -16.92 20.77 -22.80
C ASN A 308 -15.40 20.78 -22.80
N PHE A 309 -14.79 21.92 -23.11
CA PHE A 309 -13.34 22.05 -23.05
C PHE A 309 -12.81 21.86 -21.62
N ARG A 310 -13.46 22.46 -20.61
CA ARG A 310 -13.09 22.28 -19.21
C ARG A 310 -13.16 20.82 -18.78
N LEU A 311 -14.19 20.09 -19.20
CA LEU A 311 -14.31 18.65 -18.90
C LEU A 311 -13.17 17.85 -19.55
N ASN A 312 -12.93 18.06 -20.84
CA ASN A 312 -11.86 17.37 -21.57
C ASN A 312 -10.48 17.70 -20.95
N ALA A 313 -10.24 18.97 -20.64
CA ALA A 313 -9.00 19.41 -20.00
C ALA A 313 -8.81 18.78 -18.59
N SER A 314 -9.88 18.68 -17.80
CA SER A 314 -9.82 18.01 -16.49
C SER A 314 -9.47 16.52 -16.64
N VAL A 315 -10.10 15.82 -17.58
CA VAL A 315 -9.78 14.40 -17.85
C VAL A 315 -8.35 14.25 -18.39
N ALA A 316 -7.94 15.10 -19.32
CA ALA A 316 -6.60 15.07 -19.88
C ALA A 316 -5.50 15.35 -18.83
N LEU A 317 -5.76 16.26 -17.88
CA LEU A 317 -4.86 16.50 -16.74
C LEU A 317 -4.73 15.27 -15.82
N LEU A 318 -5.83 14.57 -15.54
CA LEU A 318 -5.78 13.32 -14.77
C LEU A 318 -4.95 12.25 -15.48
N ILE A 319 -5.12 12.12 -16.80
CA ILE A 319 -4.30 11.21 -17.63
C ILE A 319 -2.83 11.62 -17.57
N TRP A 320 -2.55 12.92 -17.72
CA TRP A 320 -1.19 13.45 -17.67
C TRP A 320 -0.51 13.17 -16.33
N GLN A 321 -1.21 13.38 -15.22
CA GLN A 321 -0.68 13.11 -13.86
C GLN A 321 -0.28 11.65 -13.65
N ILE A 322 -1.06 10.69 -14.18
CA ILE A 322 -0.74 9.25 -14.03
C ILE A 322 0.22 8.70 -15.10
N SER A 323 0.63 9.51 -16.08
CA SER A 323 1.45 9.08 -17.22
C SER A 323 2.84 9.72 -17.27
N HIS A 324 3.09 10.79 -16.52
CA HIS A 324 4.29 11.62 -16.63
C HIS A 324 5.17 11.65 -15.37
N ASP A 325 4.98 10.67 -14.49
CA ASP A 325 5.88 10.43 -13.36
C ASP A 325 6.81 9.18 -13.59
#